data_25be4b5d0eb2ff3dc3f91057764bd7c9
#
_entry.id   25be4b5d0eb2ff3dc3f91057764bd7c9
#
_cell.length_a   1.000
_cell.length_b   1.000
_cell.length_c   1.000
_cell.angle_alpha   90.00
_cell.angle_beta   90.00
_cell.angle_gamma   90.00
#
_symmetry.space_group_name_H-M   'P 1'
#
loop_
_entity.id
_entity.type
_entity.pdbx_description
1 polymer ?
#
loop_
_entity_poly.entity_id
_entity_poly.type
_entity_poly.pdbx_seq_one_letter_code
_entity_poly.pdbx_strand_id
1 'polypeptide(L)'
;GLKNLKLWKRPVDQNVFMPMLGNNEKSYYLYVGRVSKEKNLEAFFDLDLEFPKFVVGEGPQFKEYKKKYPSVNFLGYKFGKELAEIYSKAKVMVFPSLTDTFGLVMLEANACGTPVAGYPVTGPIDVISQGKNGFYAEDLKTAVEKAEKINSEGCVSFANQFSWDQVTKDFINTLIRI
;
A
#
# COMPACT_ATOMS: atom_id res chain seq x y z
N GLY A 1 -10.36 13.20 30.96
CA GLY A 1 -9.84 12.47 29.82
C GLY A 1 -8.36 12.19 29.96
N LEU A 2 -7.80 11.22 29.22
CA LEU A 2 -6.37 10.94 29.21
C LEU A 2 -5.60 12.16 28.72
N LYS A 3 -4.54 12.53 29.45
CA LYS A 3 -3.61 13.61 29.09
C LYS A 3 -2.30 13.00 28.58
N ASN A 4 -1.58 13.71 27.72
CA ASN A 4 -0.27 13.28 27.19
C ASN A 4 -0.31 12.02 26.32
N LEU A 5 -1.33 11.86 25.47
CA LEU A 5 -1.36 10.82 24.47
C LEU A 5 -0.28 11.07 23.40
N LYS A 6 0.47 10.04 23.04
CA LYS A 6 1.45 10.07 21.97
C LYS A 6 1.09 9.00 20.91
N LEU A 7 1.14 9.39 19.65
CA LEU A 7 0.94 8.47 18.55
C LEU A 7 2.23 7.67 18.33
N TRP A 8 2.11 6.35 18.38
CA TRP A 8 3.19 5.45 18.04
C TRP A 8 2.97 4.88 16.64
N LYS A 9 3.91 5.14 15.73
CA LYS A 9 3.85 4.66 14.35
C LYS A 9 4.06 3.14 14.29
N ARG A 10 3.55 2.52 13.24
CA ARG A 10 3.80 1.11 12.94
C ARG A 10 4.99 0.95 12.02
N PRO A 11 5.95 0.06 12.34
CA PRO A 11 7.10 -0.17 11.49
C PRO A 11 6.77 -1.10 10.32
N VAL A 12 7.57 -0.99 9.25
CA VAL A 12 7.68 -1.95 8.16
C VAL A 12 9.01 -2.69 8.26
N ASP A 13 8.99 -4.00 8.01
CA ASP A 13 10.21 -4.82 8.00
C ASP A 13 10.98 -4.63 6.69
N GLN A 14 12.00 -3.78 6.73
CA GLN A 14 12.84 -3.45 5.58
C GLN A 14 13.86 -4.54 5.20
N ASN A 15 14.02 -5.60 6.01
CA ASN A 15 14.80 -6.79 5.63
C ASN A 15 14.00 -7.70 4.69
N VAL A 16 12.68 -7.58 4.71
CA VAL A 16 11.75 -8.34 3.87
C VAL A 16 11.26 -7.47 2.71
N PHE A 17 10.73 -6.28 3.02
CA PHE A 17 10.18 -5.35 2.04
C PHE A 17 11.23 -4.32 1.64
N MET A 18 11.88 -4.57 0.52
CA MET A 18 12.86 -3.70 -0.12
C MET A 18 12.77 -3.83 -1.63
N PRO A 19 13.27 -2.85 -2.40
CA PRO A 19 13.32 -2.98 -3.86
C PRO A 19 14.15 -4.19 -4.26
N MET A 20 13.63 -4.97 -5.19
CA MET A 20 14.38 -6.10 -5.75
C MET A 20 15.53 -5.59 -6.63
N LEU A 21 16.69 -6.26 -6.57
CA LEU A 21 17.82 -5.99 -7.47
C LEU A 21 17.53 -6.57 -8.86
N GLY A 22 17.77 -5.79 -9.92
CA GLY A 22 17.62 -6.23 -11.31
C GLY A 22 16.57 -5.46 -12.09
N ASN A 23 16.19 -5.99 -13.27
CA ASN A 23 15.19 -5.37 -14.14
C ASN A 23 13.78 -5.54 -13.54
N ASN A 24 13.32 -4.55 -12.79
CA ASN A 24 11.97 -4.49 -12.23
C ASN A 24 11.07 -3.68 -13.17
N GLU A 25 10.80 -4.20 -14.36
CA GLU A 25 9.80 -3.59 -15.23
C GLU A 25 8.44 -3.58 -14.54
N LYS A 26 7.94 -2.37 -14.33
CA LYS A 26 6.65 -2.13 -13.69
C LYS A 26 5.53 -2.48 -14.68
N SER A 27 4.74 -3.52 -14.43
CA SER A 27 3.89 -4.14 -15.46
C SER A 27 2.42 -4.35 -15.07
N TYR A 28 2.00 -3.95 -13.87
CA TYR A 28 0.60 -4.10 -13.44
C TYR A 28 0.24 -3.14 -12.30
N TYR A 29 -1.07 -2.99 -12.08
CA TYR A 29 -1.64 -2.35 -10.89
C TYR A 29 -1.97 -3.41 -9.85
N LEU A 30 -1.70 -3.13 -8.59
CA LEU A 30 -1.75 -4.11 -7.53
C LEU A 30 -2.69 -3.68 -6.40
N TYR A 31 -3.53 -4.59 -5.94
CA TYR A 31 -4.18 -4.52 -4.64
C TYR A 31 -3.61 -5.61 -3.73
N VAL A 32 -3.36 -5.27 -2.47
CA VAL A 32 -2.96 -6.23 -1.44
C VAL A 32 -3.85 -6.04 -0.21
N GLY A 33 -4.50 -7.12 0.22
CA GLY A 33 -5.34 -7.10 1.40
C GLY A 33 -6.48 -8.11 1.37
N ARG A 34 -7.36 -8.03 2.37
CA ARG A 34 -8.54 -8.89 2.45
C ARG A 34 -9.51 -8.61 1.30
N VAL A 35 -9.96 -9.67 0.64
CA VAL A 35 -10.95 -9.58 -0.45
C VAL A 35 -12.36 -9.61 0.14
N SER A 36 -12.89 -8.42 0.43
CA SER A 36 -14.17 -8.24 1.11
C SER A 36 -14.87 -6.94 0.68
N LYS A 37 -16.18 -6.86 0.87
CA LYS A 37 -17.01 -5.73 0.38
C LYS A 37 -16.56 -4.38 0.93
N GLU A 38 -16.19 -4.31 2.22
CA GLU A 38 -15.73 -3.09 2.88
C GLU A 38 -14.45 -2.52 2.28
N LYS A 39 -13.68 -3.33 1.52
CA LYS A 39 -12.46 -2.89 0.83
C LYS A 39 -12.72 -2.24 -0.53
N ASN A 40 -13.98 -2.18 -0.96
CA ASN A 40 -14.42 -1.44 -2.15
C ASN A 40 -13.64 -1.79 -3.43
N LEU A 41 -13.31 -3.09 -3.60
CA LEU A 41 -12.45 -3.56 -4.70
C LEU A 41 -13.06 -3.34 -6.08
N GLU A 42 -14.39 -3.28 -6.18
CA GLU A 42 -15.08 -3.02 -7.46
C GLU A 42 -14.66 -1.66 -8.03
N ALA A 43 -14.47 -0.64 -7.19
CA ALA A 43 -13.96 0.65 -7.64
C ALA A 43 -12.57 0.55 -8.31
N PHE A 44 -11.71 -0.38 -7.90
CA PHE A 44 -10.44 -0.66 -8.57
C PHE A 44 -10.64 -1.50 -9.83
N PHE A 45 -11.51 -2.50 -9.78
CA PHE A 45 -11.72 -3.41 -10.91
C PHE A 45 -12.34 -2.71 -12.12
N ASP A 46 -13.22 -1.75 -11.86
CA ASP A 46 -13.95 -1.00 -12.89
C ASP A 46 -13.13 0.15 -13.52
N LEU A 47 -11.94 0.48 -12.96
CA LEU A 47 -11.06 1.46 -13.59
C LEU A 47 -10.62 1.00 -14.98
N ASP A 48 -10.71 1.86 -15.96
CA ASP A 48 -10.07 1.69 -17.27
C ASP A 48 -8.60 2.11 -17.18
N LEU A 49 -7.70 1.12 -17.11
CA LEU A 49 -6.26 1.28 -16.93
C LEU A 49 -5.49 0.49 -17.98
N GLU A 50 -4.32 1.00 -18.37
CA GLU A 50 -3.48 0.46 -19.45
C GLU A 50 -2.94 -0.95 -19.16
N PHE A 51 -2.56 -1.21 -17.90
CA PHE A 51 -1.91 -2.46 -17.50
C PHE A 51 -2.86 -3.39 -16.74
N PRO A 52 -2.55 -4.71 -16.69
CA PRO A 52 -3.35 -5.69 -15.96
C PRO A 52 -3.49 -5.34 -14.47
N LYS A 53 -4.56 -5.84 -13.86
CA LYS A 53 -4.84 -5.71 -12.43
C LYS A 53 -4.55 -7.01 -11.71
N PHE A 54 -3.83 -6.92 -10.60
CA PHE A 54 -3.46 -8.04 -9.73
C PHE A 54 -4.02 -7.85 -8.34
N VAL A 55 -4.47 -8.92 -7.73
CA VAL A 55 -5.02 -8.98 -6.37
C VAL A 55 -4.29 -10.03 -5.56
N VAL A 56 -3.67 -9.61 -4.47
CA VAL A 56 -3.05 -10.49 -3.48
C VAL A 56 -3.89 -10.48 -2.21
N GLY A 57 -4.20 -11.66 -1.71
CA GLY A 57 -5.01 -11.91 -0.53
C GLY A 57 -6.25 -12.72 -0.84
N GLU A 58 -6.97 -13.07 0.20
CA GLU A 58 -8.21 -13.83 0.13
C GLU A 58 -9.28 -13.19 1.02
N GLY A 59 -10.50 -13.72 0.96
CA GLY A 59 -11.60 -13.25 1.78
C GLY A 59 -12.95 -13.72 1.27
N PRO A 60 -14.05 -13.29 1.93
CA PRO A 60 -15.40 -13.76 1.62
C PRO A 60 -15.80 -13.60 0.15
N GLN A 61 -15.37 -12.50 -0.51
CA GLN A 61 -15.71 -12.21 -1.89
C GLN A 61 -14.73 -12.76 -2.94
N PHE A 62 -13.66 -13.45 -2.54
CA PHE A 62 -12.61 -13.92 -3.46
C PHE A 62 -13.17 -14.74 -4.63
N LYS A 63 -13.98 -15.76 -4.36
CA LYS A 63 -14.56 -16.62 -5.39
C LYS A 63 -15.55 -15.88 -6.29
N GLU A 64 -16.36 -15.01 -5.69
CA GLU A 64 -17.36 -14.20 -6.38
C GLU A 64 -16.66 -13.23 -7.36
N TYR A 65 -15.70 -12.45 -6.87
CA TYR A 65 -14.98 -11.48 -7.69
C TYR A 65 -14.11 -12.12 -8.77
N LYS A 66 -13.46 -13.24 -8.47
CA LYS A 66 -12.71 -13.98 -9.48
C LYS A 66 -13.58 -14.45 -10.64
N LYS A 67 -14.85 -14.79 -10.39
CA LYS A 67 -15.82 -15.14 -11.42
C LYS A 67 -16.37 -13.91 -12.16
N LYS A 68 -16.64 -12.82 -11.42
CA LYS A 68 -17.24 -11.58 -11.97
C LYS A 68 -16.24 -10.79 -12.82
N TYR A 69 -14.96 -10.81 -12.45
CA TYR A 69 -13.88 -10.03 -13.06
C TYR A 69 -12.77 -10.94 -13.63
N PRO A 70 -13.03 -11.68 -14.74
CA PRO A 70 -12.08 -12.65 -15.30
C PRO A 70 -10.80 -12.03 -15.84
N SER A 71 -10.78 -10.72 -16.12
CA SER A 71 -9.59 -9.96 -16.53
C SER A 71 -8.66 -9.58 -15.38
N VAL A 72 -9.09 -9.78 -14.13
CA VAL A 72 -8.28 -9.49 -12.94
C VAL A 72 -7.55 -10.76 -12.49
N ASN A 73 -6.26 -10.62 -12.19
CA ASN A 73 -5.42 -11.74 -11.77
C ASN A 73 -5.46 -11.89 -10.24
N PHE A 74 -6.15 -12.91 -9.74
CA PHE A 74 -6.24 -13.22 -8.31
C PHE A 74 -5.17 -14.25 -7.92
N LEU A 75 -4.18 -13.85 -7.11
CA LEU A 75 -3.00 -14.63 -6.74
C LEU A 75 -3.14 -15.40 -5.42
N GLY A 76 -4.24 -15.16 -4.65
CA GLY A 76 -4.39 -15.69 -3.30
C GLY A 76 -3.43 -15.06 -2.30
N TYR A 77 -3.20 -15.72 -1.15
CA TYR A 77 -2.25 -15.23 -0.15
C TYR A 77 -0.82 -15.31 -0.64
N LYS A 78 -0.03 -14.26 -0.36
CA LYS A 78 1.40 -14.15 -0.58
C LYS A 78 2.06 -13.50 0.63
N PHE A 79 3.28 -13.90 0.94
CA PHE A 79 3.99 -13.45 2.14
C PHE A 79 5.48 -13.25 1.89
N GLY A 80 6.13 -12.50 2.77
CA GLY A 80 7.57 -12.36 2.82
C GLY A 80 8.16 -11.90 1.48
N LYS A 81 9.23 -12.55 1.04
CA LYS A 81 9.97 -12.18 -0.18
C LYS A 81 9.12 -12.30 -1.45
N GLU A 82 8.21 -13.28 -1.53
CA GLU A 82 7.31 -13.43 -2.68
C GLU A 82 6.38 -12.21 -2.81
N LEU A 83 5.84 -11.74 -1.69
CA LEU A 83 5.02 -10.53 -1.67
C LEU A 83 5.84 -9.27 -2.02
N ALA A 84 7.06 -9.17 -1.49
CA ALA A 84 7.96 -8.06 -1.80
C ALA A 84 8.31 -7.99 -3.31
N GLU A 85 8.51 -9.14 -3.95
CA GLU A 85 8.72 -9.22 -5.40
C GLU A 85 7.50 -8.73 -6.18
N ILE A 86 6.30 -9.12 -5.75
CA ILE A 86 5.05 -8.67 -6.36
C ILE A 86 4.89 -7.15 -6.20
N TYR A 87 5.16 -6.60 -5.01
CA TYR A 87 5.16 -5.14 -4.84
C TYR A 87 6.15 -4.47 -5.80
N SER A 88 7.39 -4.96 -5.87
CA SER A 88 8.46 -4.32 -6.65
C SER A 88 8.16 -4.21 -8.15
N LYS A 89 7.34 -5.12 -8.70
CA LYS A 89 6.92 -5.14 -10.11
C LYS A 89 5.62 -4.37 -10.37
N ALA A 90 4.94 -3.88 -9.34
CA ALA A 90 3.72 -3.10 -9.50
C ALA A 90 4.04 -1.64 -9.91
N LYS A 91 3.28 -1.09 -10.84
CA LYS A 91 3.32 0.34 -11.22
C LYS A 91 2.82 1.21 -10.09
N VAL A 92 1.66 0.83 -9.56
CA VAL A 92 0.98 1.49 -8.45
C VAL A 92 0.28 0.43 -7.61
N MET A 93 0.41 0.54 -6.30
CA MET A 93 -0.47 -0.16 -5.36
C MET A 93 -1.73 0.68 -5.17
N VAL A 94 -2.88 0.13 -5.58
CA VAL A 94 -4.18 0.81 -5.47
C VAL A 94 -4.86 0.39 -4.19
N PHE A 95 -5.23 1.36 -3.36
CA PHE A 95 -5.89 1.18 -2.08
C PHE A 95 -7.30 1.79 -2.12
N PRO A 96 -8.31 1.04 -2.62
CA PRO A 96 -9.65 1.57 -2.90
C PRO A 96 -10.55 1.59 -1.67
N SER A 97 -10.06 1.17 -0.49
CA SER A 97 -10.83 1.14 0.75
C SER A 97 -11.29 2.54 1.17
N LEU A 98 -12.56 2.65 1.57
CA LEU A 98 -13.13 3.87 2.12
C LEU A 98 -13.08 3.90 3.66
N THR A 99 -12.74 2.76 4.27
CA THR A 99 -12.65 2.60 5.73
C THR A 99 -11.43 1.75 6.07
N ASP A 100 -10.44 2.36 6.66
CA ASP A 100 -9.26 1.64 7.19
C ASP A 100 -8.69 2.41 8.38
N THR A 101 -7.84 1.75 9.17
CA THR A 101 -7.21 2.38 10.33
C THR A 101 -5.82 2.94 10.02
N PHE A 102 -4.98 2.19 9.31
CA PHE A 102 -3.62 2.63 9.00
C PHE A 102 -3.12 2.11 7.64
N GLY A 103 -3.30 0.81 7.34
CA GLY A 103 -2.91 0.21 6.06
C GLY A 103 -1.40 -0.05 5.92
N LEU A 104 -0.84 -0.96 6.73
CA LEU A 104 0.58 -1.37 6.65
C LEU A 104 1.01 -1.78 5.24
N VAL A 105 0.12 -2.38 4.45
CA VAL A 105 0.37 -2.77 3.06
C VAL A 105 0.81 -1.61 2.17
N MET A 106 0.42 -0.37 2.50
CA MET A 106 0.87 0.84 1.80
C MET A 106 2.34 1.14 2.10
N LEU A 107 2.79 0.96 3.36
CA LEU A 107 4.20 1.10 3.72
C LEU A 107 5.06 -0.02 3.15
N GLU A 108 4.55 -1.25 3.10
CA GLU A 108 5.20 -2.38 2.45
C GLU A 108 5.43 -2.11 0.96
N ALA A 109 4.41 -1.61 0.26
CA ALA A 109 4.52 -1.19 -1.14
C ALA A 109 5.59 -0.10 -1.33
N ASN A 110 5.56 0.94 -0.49
CA ASN A 110 6.56 2.02 -0.55
C ASN A 110 7.97 1.51 -0.26
N ALA A 111 8.15 0.62 0.73
CA ALA A 111 9.46 0.01 1.02
C ALA A 111 10.01 -0.78 -0.17
N CYS A 112 9.13 -1.38 -0.99
CA CYS A 112 9.49 -2.05 -2.25
C CYS A 112 9.62 -1.08 -3.45
N GLY A 113 9.55 0.23 -3.24
CA GLY A 113 9.66 1.24 -4.29
C GLY A 113 8.40 1.36 -5.17
N THR A 114 7.23 1.02 -4.63
CA THR A 114 5.97 1.12 -5.35
C THR A 114 5.09 2.21 -4.75
N PRO A 115 4.68 3.21 -5.56
CA PRO A 115 3.82 4.28 -5.12
C PRO A 115 2.40 3.78 -4.84
N VAL A 116 1.68 4.51 -3.98
CA VAL A 116 0.33 4.16 -3.55
C VAL A 116 -0.69 5.17 -4.09
N ALA A 117 -1.85 4.68 -4.54
CA ALA A 117 -3.00 5.49 -4.89
C ALA A 117 -4.21 5.12 -4.02
N GLY A 118 -4.97 6.10 -3.54
CA GLY A 118 -6.15 5.87 -2.71
C GLY A 118 -7.13 7.03 -2.67
N TYR A 119 -8.17 6.87 -1.86
CA TYR A 119 -9.11 7.94 -1.54
C TYR A 119 -8.59 8.81 -0.37
N PRO A 120 -9.06 10.07 -0.23
CA PRO A 120 -8.68 10.98 0.87
C PRO A 120 -9.41 10.63 2.17
N VAL A 121 -9.22 9.41 2.66
CA VAL A 121 -9.83 8.89 3.89
C VAL A 121 -8.75 8.48 4.89
N THR A 122 -9.15 8.22 6.14
CA THR A 122 -8.25 7.69 7.19
C THR A 122 -7.50 6.46 6.68
N GLY A 123 -6.23 6.36 7.00
CA GLY A 123 -5.28 5.40 6.45
C GLY A 123 -4.47 6.02 5.31
N PRO A 124 -5.01 6.21 4.10
CA PRO A 124 -4.29 6.90 3.02
C PRO A 124 -3.78 8.29 3.38
N ILE A 125 -4.59 9.15 4.00
CA ILE A 125 -4.14 10.52 4.41
C ILE A 125 -3.02 10.50 5.44
N ASP A 126 -2.90 9.43 6.23
CA ASP A 126 -1.88 9.30 7.29
C ASP A 126 -0.56 8.73 6.75
N VAL A 127 -0.63 7.97 5.64
CA VAL A 127 0.52 7.25 5.07
C VAL A 127 1.00 7.86 3.76
N ILE A 128 0.12 8.50 2.98
CA ILE A 128 0.49 9.09 1.69
C ILE A 128 0.91 10.55 1.87
N SER A 129 2.17 10.83 1.55
CA SER A 129 2.68 12.18 1.33
C SER A 129 2.57 12.50 -0.16
N GLN A 130 1.57 13.31 -0.52
CA GLN A 130 1.21 13.66 -1.90
C GLN A 130 2.43 14.00 -2.76
N GLY A 131 2.58 13.29 -3.87
CA GLY A 131 3.66 13.49 -4.83
C GLY A 131 5.04 12.96 -4.42
N LYS A 132 5.18 12.37 -3.23
CA LYS A 132 6.45 11.76 -2.75
C LYS A 132 6.43 10.23 -2.78
N ASN A 133 5.40 9.62 -2.20
CA ASN A 133 5.28 8.18 -2.09
C ASN A 133 3.91 7.64 -2.56
N GLY A 134 3.04 8.53 -3.00
CA GLY A 134 1.70 8.19 -3.46
C GLY A 134 0.87 9.42 -3.77
N PHE A 135 -0.38 9.16 -4.13
CA PHE A 135 -1.37 10.19 -4.35
C PHE A 135 -2.76 9.73 -3.89
N TYR A 136 -3.55 10.63 -3.31
CA TYR A 136 -4.96 10.38 -3.03
C TYR A 136 -5.84 11.47 -3.66
N ALA A 137 -7.03 11.09 -4.13
CA ALA A 137 -8.02 11.99 -4.72
C ALA A 137 -9.42 11.41 -4.56
N GLU A 138 -10.45 12.24 -4.66
CA GLU A 138 -11.86 11.81 -4.69
C GLU A 138 -12.14 10.89 -5.89
N ASP A 139 -11.50 11.14 -7.02
CA ASP A 139 -11.50 10.25 -8.18
C ASP A 139 -10.28 9.32 -8.12
N LEU A 140 -10.53 8.02 -7.97
CA LEU A 140 -9.48 7.01 -7.83
C LEU A 140 -8.60 6.89 -9.09
N LYS A 141 -9.16 7.10 -10.29
CA LYS A 141 -8.40 7.11 -11.53
C LYS A 141 -7.35 8.22 -11.54
N THR A 142 -7.76 9.41 -11.17
CA THR A 142 -6.85 10.57 -11.00
C THR A 142 -5.74 10.28 -9.99
N ALA A 143 -6.06 9.61 -8.88
CA ALA A 143 -5.05 9.22 -7.89
C ALA A 143 -4.02 8.24 -8.49
N VAL A 144 -4.47 7.24 -9.25
CA VAL A 144 -3.59 6.27 -9.93
C VAL A 144 -2.68 6.96 -10.96
N GLU A 145 -3.24 7.75 -11.87
CA GLU A 145 -2.50 8.45 -12.92
C GLU A 145 -1.42 9.41 -12.38
N LYS A 146 -1.68 10.03 -11.23
CA LYS A 146 -0.70 10.88 -10.55
C LYS A 146 0.35 10.06 -9.80
N ALA A 147 -0.04 8.95 -9.16
CA ALA A 147 0.87 8.07 -8.47
C ALA A 147 1.87 7.39 -9.42
N GLU A 148 1.48 7.05 -10.64
CA GLU A 148 2.38 6.48 -11.67
C GLU A 148 3.60 7.34 -11.99
N LYS A 149 3.51 8.64 -11.79
CA LYS A 149 4.58 9.60 -12.07
C LYS A 149 5.62 9.70 -10.95
N ILE A 150 5.39 9.01 -9.84
CA ILE A 150 6.26 9.03 -8.67
C ILE A 150 7.38 8.01 -8.84
N ASN A 151 8.61 8.43 -8.56
CA ASN A 151 9.77 7.56 -8.64
C ASN A 151 9.86 6.62 -7.41
N SER A 152 10.51 5.47 -7.62
CA SER A 152 10.70 4.46 -6.56
C SER A 152 11.55 4.97 -5.40
N GLU A 153 12.52 5.85 -5.64
CA GLU A 153 13.41 6.39 -4.60
C GLU A 153 12.63 7.21 -3.57
N GLY A 154 11.66 8.02 -4.00
CA GLY A 154 10.78 8.78 -3.12
C GLY A 154 9.97 7.87 -2.20
N CYS A 155 9.46 6.75 -2.73
CA CYS A 155 8.72 5.76 -1.97
C CYS A 155 9.60 5.12 -0.88
N VAL A 156 10.78 4.63 -1.26
CA VAL A 156 11.73 3.99 -0.33
C VAL A 156 12.18 4.97 0.75
N SER A 157 12.56 6.19 0.35
CA SER A 157 12.97 7.25 1.29
C SER A 157 11.87 7.56 2.32
N PHE A 158 10.62 7.57 1.89
CA PHE A 158 9.48 7.74 2.80
C PHE A 158 9.34 6.55 3.76
N ALA A 159 9.39 5.31 3.25
CA ALA A 159 9.24 4.10 4.06
C ALA A 159 10.36 3.94 5.11
N ASN A 160 11.56 4.49 4.86
CA ASN A 160 12.68 4.45 5.81
C ASN A 160 12.38 5.16 7.14
N GLN A 161 11.45 6.10 7.16
CA GLN A 161 10.98 6.77 8.38
C GLN A 161 10.15 5.84 9.30
N PHE A 162 9.76 4.66 8.80
CA PHE A 162 8.97 3.65 9.48
C PHE A 162 9.77 2.36 9.73
N SER A 163 11.10 2.44 9.75
CA SER A 163 11.94 1.31 10.15
C SER A 163 11.74 0.93 11.60
N TRP A 164 12.01 -0.32 11.98
CA TRP A 164 11.97 -0.76 13.37
C TRP A 164 12.85 0.11 14.27
N ASP A 165 14.05 0.46 13.82
CA ASP A 165 14.99 1.30 14.58
C ASP A 165 14.42 2.70 14.83
N GLN A 166 13.86 3.35 13.81
CA GLN A 166 13.30 4.69 13.96
C GLN A 166 12.06 4.68 14.85
N VAL A 167 11.14 3.76 14.62
CA VAL A 167 9.89 3.67 15.41
C VAL A 167 10.16 3.31 16.86
N THR A 168 11.19 2.47 17.13
CA THR A 168 11.61 2.15 18.50
C THR A 168 12.25 3.35 19.19
N LYS A 169 13.11 4.10 18.50
CA LYS A 169 13.68 5.36 19.04
C LYS A 169 12.59 6.36 19.39
N ASP A 170 11.62 6.56 18.46
CA ASP A 170 10.50 7.46 18.69
C ASP A 170 9.68 7.03 19.91
N PHE A 171 9.42 5.72 20.07
CA PHE A 171 8.72 5.18 21.24
C PHE A 171 9.49 5.46 22.54
N ILE A 172 10.79 5.12 22.60
CA ILE A 172 11.62 5.35 23.79
C ILE A 172 11.62 6.84 24.19
N ASN A 173 11.68 7.74 23.21
CA ASN A 173 11.65 9.19 23.45
C ASN A 173 10.31 9.68 24.01
N THR A 174 9.23 8.90 23.90
CA THR A 174 7.93 9.23 24.48
C THR A 174 7.79 8.79 25.93
N LEU A 175 8.67 7.91 26.41
CA LEU A 175 8.64 7.43 27.79
C LEU A 175 9.08 8.53 28.75
N ILE A 176 8.30 8.75 29.79
CA ILE A 176 8.67 9.67 30.86
C ILE A 176 9.74 8.96 31.69
N ARG A 177 10.92 9.55 31.80
CA ARG A 177 11.90 9.11 32.81
C ARG A 177 11.40 9.55 34.20
N ILE A 178 11.09 8.56 35.01
CA ILE A 178 10.76 8.77 36.43
C ILE A 178 12.07 8.96 37.20
#